data_35a6003eb99e564c4d40fe5ee758567e
#
_entry.id   35a6003eb99e564c4d40fe5ee758567e
#
_cell.length_a   1.000
_cell.length_b   1.000
_cell.length_c   1.000
_cell.angle_alpha   90.00
_cell.angle_beta   90.00
_cell.angle_gamma   90.00
#
_symmetry.space_group_name_H-M   'P 1'
#
loop_
_entity.id
_entity.type
_entity.pdbx_description
1 polymer ?
#
loop_
_entity_poly.entity_id
_entity_poly.type
_entity_poly.pdbx_seq_one_letter_code
_entity_poly.pdbx_strand_id
1 'polypeptide(L)'
;MNDELELIQFRYSHYNEKVRWALDYKGLPHTRTDLLPGQHAAVVRKLTGQRQTPVLRINSRYLHDSTAIIEQLETTYADTPRLFPEDITDCEVAYEIARHFDFVVGPAARACAFDAMLDDSGYVAGMFSIGQPPLRRALYRAAMPLLKGAIRKANEITDARAIKRAQKAIEANMESIARLTFRTGYLAGAAFSVADLTAASMLAPLIDPPHPDMRKPQPMPPRLAELTQKWREHPAGKWVLAMYERHRPIVARPGAVSPS
;
A
#
# COMPACT_ATOMS: atom_id res chain seq x y z
N MET A 1 19.84 -22.74 -6.04
CA MET A 1 20.16 -21.71 -5.02
C MET A 1 18.91 -20.87 -4.86
N ASN A 2 18.44 -20.65 -3.63
CA ASN A 2 17.29 -19.76 -3.43
C ASN A 2 17.79 -18.31 -3.49
N ASP A 3 17.12 -17.45 -4.26
CA ASP A 3 17.43 -16.03 -4.31
C ASP A 3 17.26 -15.38 -2.93
N GLU A 4 18.13 -14.44 -2.60
CA GLU A 4 17.98 -13.60 -1.42
C GLU A 4 17.12 -12.38 -1.78
N LEU A 5 15.92 -12.32 -1.19
CA LEU A 5 14.97 -11.23 -1.41
C LEU A 5 14.89 -10.31 -0.19
N GLU A 6 15.04 -9.00 -0.41
CA GLU A 6 14.87 -7.99 0.64
C GLU A 6 13.99 -6.84 0.11
N LEU A 7 12.88 -6.56 0.82
CA LEU A 7 12.01 -5.43 0.54
C LEU A 7 12.34 -4.24 1.43
N ILE A 8 12.83 -3.16 0.84
CA ILE A 8 13.10 -1.88 1.49
C ILE A 8 11.87 -1.00 1.34
N GLN A 9 11.26 -0.59 2.46
CA GLN A 9 9.88 -0.13 2.48
C GLN A 9 9.54 0.88 3.58
N PHE A 10 8.27 1.33 3.60
CA PHE A 10 7.55 1.87 4.75
C PHE A 10 6.44 0.92 5.19
N ARG A 11 6.22 0.78 6.48
CA ARG A 11 5.25 -0.14 7.02
C ARG A 11 3.82 0.10 6.50
N TYR A 12 3.31 1.31 6.51
CA TYR A 12 1.92 1.62 6.15
C TYR A 12 1.74 2.23 4.76
N SER A 13 2.69 2.05 3.86
CA SER A 13 2.53 2.48 2.48
C SER A 13 1.76 1.45 1.65
N HIS A 14 0.73 1.90 0.96
CA HIS A 14 -0.08 1.08 0.07
C HIS A 14 0.69 0.56 -1.15
N TYR A 15 1.63 1.34 -1.71
CA TYR A 15 2.52 0.84 -2.78
C TYR A 15 3.48 -0.24 -2.27
N ASN A 16 3.93 -0.14 -1.01
CA ASN A 16 4.72 -1.18 -0.40
C ASN A 16 3.86 -2.41 -0.08
N GLU A 17 2.60 -2.20 0.32
CA GLU A 17 1.63 -3.29 0.52
C GLU A 17 1.39 -4.07 -0.76
N LYS A 18 1.26 -3.40 -1.89
CA LYS A 18 1.15 -4.02 -3.21
C LYS A 18 2.28 -5.04 -3.45
N VAL A 19 3.52 -4.67 -3.16
CA VAL A 19 4.68 -5.56 -3.34
C VAL A 19 4.75 -6.63 -2.24
N ARG A 20 4.47 -6.29 -0.96
CA ARG A 20 4.37 -7.28 0.12
C ARG A 20 3.38 -8.38 -0.22
N TRP A 21 2.19 -7.97 -0.70
CA TRP A 21 1.14 -8.91 -1.07
C TRP A 21 1.59 -9.82 -2.21
N ALA A 22 2.18 -9.26 -3.27
CA ALA A 22 2.69 -10.05 -4.39
C ALA A 22 3.73 -11.09 -3.96
N LEU A 23 4.70 -10.70 -3.11
CA LEU A 23 5.71 -11.60 -2.57
C LEU A 23 5.10 -12.72 -1.72
N ASP A 24 4.17 -12.36 -0.82
CA ASP A 24 3.51 -13.34 0.06
C ASP A 24 2.56 -14.26 -0.73
N TYR A 25 1.82 -13.73 -1.72
CA TYR A 25 0.92 -14.49 -2.58
C TYR A 25 1.68 -15.52 -3.44
N LYS A 26 2.83 -15.13 -3.95
CA LYS A 26 3.71 -16.02 -4.70
C LYS A 26 4.51 -16.98 -3.81
N GLY A 27 4.36 -16.89 -2.48
CA GLY A 27 5.09 -17.74 -1.53
C GLY A 27 6.60 -17.51 -1.52
N LEU A 28 7.07 -16.30 -1.88
CA LEU A 28 8.49 -15.96 -1.97
C LEU A 28 9.02 -15.48 -0.61
N PRO A 29 9.89 -16.27 0.06
CA PRO A 29 10.51 -15.85 1.31
C PRO A 29 11.34 -14.58 1.11
N HIS A 30 11.14 -13.58 1.97
CA HIS A 30 11.88 -12.32 1.88
C HIS A 30 12.04 -11.65 3.25
N THR A 31 13.10 -10.87 3.37
CA THR A 31 13.31 -9.98 4.51
C THR A 31 12.73 -8.59 4.24
N ARG A 32 12.52 -7.79 5.30
CA ARG A 32 11.98 -6.43 5.18
C ARG A 32 12.84 -5.45 5.97
N THR A 33 13.21 -4.34 5.32
CA THR A 33 13.90 -3.21 5.95
C THR A 33 12.96 -2.00 5.97
N ASP A 34 12.45 -1.68 7.18
CA ASP A 34 11.52 -0.56 7.38
C ASP A 34 12.28 0.75 7.55
N LEU A 35 12.07 1.69 6.62
CA LEU A 35 12.63 3.03 6.65
C LEU A 35 11.64 4.04 7.25
N LEU A 36 12.17 5.12 7.85
CA LEU A 36 11.35 6.25 8.28
C LEU A 36 11.06 7.20 7.10
N PRO A 37 9.80 7.63 6.92
CA PRO A 37 9.45 8.68 5.96
C PRO A 37 10.31 9.94 6.17
N GLY A 38 10.79 10.52 5.08
CA GLY A 38 11.74 11.64 5.09
C GLY A 38 13.19 11.18 4.97
N GLN A 39 13.68 10.40 5.91
CA GLN A 39 15.07 9.89 5.90
C GLN A 39 15.32 8.85 4.80
N HIS A 40 14.28 8.11 4.38
CA HIS A 40 14.36 7.09 3.33
C HIS A 40 14.95 7.59 2.03
N ALA A 41 14.67 8.86 1.65
CA ALA A 41 15.05 9.40 0.35
C ALA A 41 16.58 9.36 0.12
N ALA A 42 17.38 9.57 1.15
CA ALA A 42 18.83 9.48 1.07
C ALA A 42 19.32 8.04 0.88
N VAL A 43 18.70 7.10 1.60
CA VAL A 43 19.03 5.66 1.50
C VAL A 43 18.65 5.13 0.12
N VAL A 44 17.41 5.32 -0.29
CA VAL A 44 16.88 4.84 -1.57
C VAL A 44 17.63 5.43 -2.74
N ARG A 45 18.00 6.72 -2.68
CA ARG A 45 18.77 7.38 -3.74
C ARG A 45 20.14 6.76 -3.95
N LYS A 46 20.80 6.31 -2.89
CA LYS A 46 22.09 5.62 -3.00
C LYS A 46 21.96 4.25 -3.68
N LEU A 47 20.82 3.58 -3.50
CA LEU A 47 20.59 2.24 -4.01
C LEU A 47 20.08 2.23 -5.46
N THR A 48 19.24 3.20 -5.83
CA THR A 48 18.46 3.16 -7.09
C THR A 48 18.51 4.45 -7.89
N GLY A 49 19.13 5.51 -7.38
CA GLY A 49 19.14 6.84 -8.02
C GLY A 49 17.86 7.66 -7.84
N GLN A 50 16.72 7.02 -7.47
CA GLN A 50 15.43 7.68 -7.19
C GLN A 50 15.15 7.76 -5.69
N ARG A 51 13.96 8.22 -5.24
CA ARG A 51 13.67 8.51 -3.83
C ARG A 51 12.47 7.78 -3.25
N GLN A 52 11.79 6.95 -4.04
CA GLN A 52 10.52 6.33 -3.64
C GLN A 52 10.70 4.87 -3.23
N THR A 53 9.86 4.40 -2.33
CA THR A 53 9.67 2.99 -2.01
C THR A 53 8.37 2.49 -2.63
N PRO A 54 8.25 1.19 -2.93
CA PRO A 54 9.13 0.08 -2.57
C PRO A 54 10.41 -0.01 -3.39
N VAL A 55 11.45 -0.62 -2.79
CA VAL A 55 12.62 -1.11 -3.50
C VAL A 55 12.80 -2.59 -3.14
N LEU A 56 12.88 -3.46 -4.13
CA LEU A 56 13.16 -4.88 -3.96
C LEU A 56 14.59 -5.18 -4.36
N ARG A 57 15.36 -5.75 -3.45
CA ARG A 57 16.66 -6.35 -3.75
C ARG A 57 16.48 -7.82 -4.06
N ILE A 58 16.97 -8.25 -5.21
CA ILE A 58 17.09 -9.67 -5.60
C ILE A 58 18.59 -9.95 -5.74
N ASN A 59 19.16 -10.68 -4.81
CA ASN A 59 20.61 -10.89 -4.70
C ASN A 59 21.38 -9.54 -4.66
N SER A 60 22.08 -9.17 -5.73
CA SER A 60 22.82 -7.91 -5.86
C SER A 60 22.08 -6.83 -6.67
N ARG A 61 20.90 -7.11 -7.25
CA ARG A 61 20.16 -6.18 -8.09
C ARG A 61 19.05 -5.47 -7.30
N TYR A 62 18.92 -4.17 -7.51
CA TYR A 62 17.84 -3.35 -6.94
C TYR A 62 16.80 -3.02 -8.01
N LEU A 63 15.55 -3.30 -7.70
CA LEU A 63 14.37 -2.96 -8.52
C LEU A 63 13.55 -1.92 -7.78
N HIS A 64 12.98 -1.00 -8.48
CA HIS A 64 12.06 0.01 -7.94
C HIS A 64 10.86 0.16 -8.84
N ASP A 65 9.81 0.89 -8.40
CA ASP A 65 8.47 0.89 -8.96
C ASP A 65 7.71 -0.41 -8.68
N SER A 66 6.55 -0.26 -8.02
CA SER A 66 5.78 -1.42 -7.53
C SER A 66 5.25 -2.30 -8.66
N THR A 67 4.91 -1.71 -9.81
CA THR A 67 4.43 -2.46 -10.98
C THR A 67 5.59 -3.20 -11.65
N ALA A 68 6.70 -2.52 -11.92
CA ALA A 68 7.89 -3.15 -12.50
C ALA A 68 8.45 -4.28 -11.60
N ILE A 69 8.36 -4.12 -10.27
CA ILE A 69 8.72 -5.20 -9.33
C ILE A 69 7.82 -6.42 -9.54
N ILE A 70 6.48 -6.24 -9.62
CA ILE A 70 5.55 -7.36 -9.79
C ILE A 70 5.75 -8.05 -11.15
N GLU A 71 5.95 -7.30 -12.21
CA GLU A 71 6.26 -7.83 -13.55
C GLU A 71 7.56 -8.66 -13.54
N GLN A 72 8.60 -8.17 -12.85
CA GLN A 72 9.83 -8.94 -12.69
C GLN A 72 9.63 -10.22 -11.87
N LEU A 73 8.82 -10.16 -10.78
CA LEU A 73 8.49 -11.35 -10.00
C LEU A 73 7.72 -12.37 -10.83
N GLU A 74 6.77 -11.93 -11.66
CA GLU A 74 6.00 -12.81 -12.54
C GLU A 74 6.89 -13.55 -13.54
N THR A 75 7.85 -12.82 -14.13
CA THR A 75 8.78 -13.38 -15.12
C THR A 75 9.83 -14.28 -14.49
N THR A 76 10.39 -13.86 -13.34
CA THR A 76 11.51 -14.60 -12.69
C THR A 76 11.03 -15.86 -11.98
N TYR A 77 9.84 -15.82 -11.39
CA TYR A 77 9.25 -16.91 -10.60
C TYR A 77 7.96 -17.44 -11.24
N ALA A 78 8.06 -17.87 -12.49
CA ALA A 78 6.93 -18.32 -13.30
C ALA A 78 6.22 -19.56 -12.73
N ASP A 79 6.92 -20.40 -11.97
CA ASP A 79 6.38 -21.59 -11.32
C ASP A 79 5.56 -21.31 -10.04
N THR A 80 5.42 -20.04 -9.66
CA THR A 80 4.62 -19.61 -8.51
C THR A 80 3.20 -19.16 -8.93
N PRO A 81 2.24 -18.99 -8.00
CA PRO A 81 0.91 -18.52 -8.35
C PRO A 81 0.94 -17.23 -9.19
N ARG A 82 0.24 -17.25 -10.32
CA ARG A 82 0.22 -16.14 -11.28
C ARG A 82 -0.63 -14.98 -10.78
N LEU A 83 -0.17 -13.77 -11.07
CA LEU A 83 -0.91 -12.53 -10.82
C LEU A 83 -1.48 -11.94 -12.12
N PHE A 84 -0.91 -12.27 -13.28
CA PHE A 84 -1.45 -11.83 -14.56
C PHE A 84 -2.28 -12.95 -15.19
N PRO A 85 -3.52 -12.65 -15.66
CA PRO A 85 -4.36 -13.61 -16.35
C PRO A 85 -3.67 -14.25 -17.56
N GLU A 86 -4.03 -15.49 -17.89
CA GLU A 86 -3.51 -16.16 -19.08
C GLU A 86 -4.18 -15.70 -20.37
N ASP A 87 -5.48 -15.38 -20.27
CA ASP A 87 -6.20 -14.78 -21.38
C ASP A 87 -5.66 -13.37 -21.67
N ILE A 88 -5.35 -13.11 -22.93
CA ILE A 88 -4.72 -11.85 -23.35
C ILE A 88 -5.62 -10.66 -23.07
N THR A 89 -6.93 -10.79 -23.32
CA THR A 89 -7.90 -9.70 -23.12
C THR A 89 -8.06 -9.39 -21.64
N ASP A 90 -8.19 -10.43 -20.79
CA ASP A 90 -8.27 -10.27 -19.35
C ASP A 90 -6.97 -9.67 -18.78
N CYS A 91 -5.82 -10.04 -19.33
CA CYS A 91 -4.51 -9.53 -18.96
C CYS A 91 -4.38 -8.03 -19.28
N GLU A 92 -4.78 -7.59 -20.46
CA GLU A 92 -4.81 -6.18 -20.85
C GLU A 92 -5.73 -5.36 -19.92
N VAL A 93 -6.94 -5.88 -19.65
CA VAL A 93 -7.89 -5.26 -18.72
C VAL A 93 -7.30 -5.16 -17.32
N ALA A 94 -6.67 -6.24 -16.83
CA ALA A 94 -6.04 -6.26 -15.50
C ALA A 94 -4.92 -5.22 -15.40
N TYR A 95 -4.12 -5.08 -16.44
CA TYR A 95 -3.02 -4.11 -16.50
C TYR A 95 -3.53 -2.66 -16.49
N GLU A 96 -4.53 -2.35 -17.31
CA GLU A 96 -5.12 -1.01 -17.38
C GLU A 96 -5.78 -0.61 -16.05
N ILE A 97 -6.49 -1.53 -15.41
CA ILE A 97 -7.08 -1.31 -14.08
C ILE A 97 -5.99 -1.06 -13.05
N ALA A 98 -4.97 -1.92 -12.98
CA ALA A 98 -3.86 -1.75 -12.04
C ALA A 98 -3.17 -0.40 -12.22
N ARG A 99 -2.89 -0.01 -13.46
CA ARG A 99 -2.30 1.28 -13.81
C ARG A 99 -3.18 2.46 -13.38
N HIS A 100 -4.49 2.38 -13.62
CA HIS A 100 -5.42 3.42 -13.18
C HIS A 100 -5.40 3.57 -11.65
N PHE A 101 -5.40 2.47 -10.91
CA PHE A 101 -5.33 2.50 -9.45
C PHE A 101 -3.99 3.04 -8.95
N ASP A 102 -2.88 2.72 -9.58
CA ASP A 102 -1.56 3.25 -9.21
C ASP A 102 -1.46 4.77 -9.39
N PHE A 103 -1.97 5.31 -10.50
CA PHE A 103 -1.75 6.71 -10.85
C PHE A 103 -2.89 7.65 -10.41
N VAL A 104 -4.10 7.16 -10.22
CA VAL A 104 -5.26 7.99 -9.87
C VAL A 104 -5.73 7.71 -8.44
N VAL A 105 -6.01 6.44 -8.12
CA VAL A 105 -6.65 6.08 -6.85
C VAL A 105 -5.66 6.09 -5.69
N GLY A 106 -4.47 5.55 -5.88
CA GLY A 106 -3.43 5.50 -4.83
C GLY A 106 -3.05 6.89 -4.30
N PRO A 107 -2.70 7.88 -5.15
CA PRO A 107 -2.47 9.25 -4.70
C PRO A 107 -3.68 9.86 -3.99
N ALA A 108 -4.89 9.67 -4.52
CA ALA A 108 -6.12 10.19 -3.93
C ALA A 108 -6.42 9.58 -2.55
N ALA A 109 -6.29 8.26 -2.41
CA ALA A 109 -6.49 7.55 -1.15
C ALA A 109 -5.48 8.01 -0.09
N ARG A 110 -4.23 8.18 -0.49
CA ARG A 110 -3.17 8.71 0.38
C ARG A 110 -3.46 10.13 0.82
N ALA A 111 -3.85 11.02 -0.08
CA ALA A 111 -4.20 12.40 0.24
C ALA A 111 -5.35 12.47 1.24
N CYS A 112 -6.44 11.72 1.02
CA CYS A 112 -7.58 11.66 1.93
C CYS A 112 -7.20 11.11 3.33
N ALA A 113 -6.42 10.03 3.38
CA ALA A 113 -5.98 9.44 4.64
C ALA A 113 -5.08 10.40 5.43
N PHE A 114 -4.09 11.03 4.77
CA PHE A 114 -3.22 11.99 5.44
C PHE A 114 -3.97 13.26 5.88
N ASP A 115 -4.91 13.78 5.08
CA ASP A 115 -5.74 14.91 5.50
C ASP A 115 -6.54 14.61 6.76
N ALA A 116 -7.04 13.37 6.90
CA ALA A 116 -7.82 12.95 8.05
C ALA A 116 -7.00 12.73 9.33
N MET A 117 -5.68 12.43 9.23
CA MET A 117 -4.85 12.08 10.40
C MET A 117 -3.74 13.09 10.70
N LEU A 118 -3.37 13.96 9.76
CA LEU A 118 -2.15 14.77 9.88
C LEU A 118 -2.23 15.86 10.97
N ASP A 119 -3.44 16.19 11.43
CA ASP A 119 -3.63 17.11 12.54
C ASP A 119 -3.19 16.50 13.87
N ASP A 120 -3.26 15.17 14.01
CA ASP A 120 -2.64 14.44 15.11
C ASP A 120 -1.22 14.01 14.74
N SER A 121 -0.28 14.96 14.88
CA SER A 121 1.14 14.71 14.59
C SER A 121 1.75 13.59 15.45
N GLY A 122 1.22 13.40 16.67
CA GLY A 122 1.66 12.34 17.58
C GLY A 122 1.27 10.96 17.07
N TYR A 123 0.04 10.82 16.57
CA TYR A 123 -0.44 9.60 15.94
C TYR A 123 0.37 9.23 14.69
N VAL A 124 0.56 10.19 13.77
CA VAL A 124 1.34 9.97 12.54
C VAL A 124 2.77 9.56 12.85
N ALA A 125 3.43 10.26 13.79
CA ALA A 125 4.78 9.92 14.21
C ALA A 125 4.85 8.53 14.84
N GLY A 126 3.89 8.21 15.71
CA GLY A 126 3.78 6.89 16.36
C GLY A 126 3.64 5.77 15.33
N MET A 127 2.69 5.93 14.40
CA MET A 127 2.39 4.95 13.35
C MET A 127 3.62 4.64 12.49
N PHE A 128 4.30 5.64 11.95
CA PHE A 128 5.45 5.42 11.05
C PHE A 128 6.73 5.01 11.76
N SER A 129 6.85 5.23 13.06
CA SER A 129 8.05 4.86 13.84
C SER A 129 7.92 3.53 14.59
N ILE A 130 6.85 2.76 14.38
CA ILE A 130 6.71 1.41 14.95
C ILE A 130 7.90 0.54 14.51
N GLY A 131 8.48 -0.18 15.48
CA GLY A 131 9.67 -1.01 15.25
C GLY A 131 11.00 -0.26 15.26
N GLN A 132 11.00 1.08 15.32
CA GLN A 132 12.23 1.85 15.45
C GLN A 132 12.73 1.90 16.91
N PRO A 133 14.06 2.02 17.13
CA PRO A 133 14.63 2.21 18.47
C PRO A 133 14.00 3.40 19.21
N PRO A 134 13.87 3.35 20.55
CA PRO A 134 13.16 4.38 21.34
C PRO A 134 13.66 5.81 21.08
N LEU A 135 14.97 6.01 21.01
CA LEU A 135 15.57 7.33 20.73
C LEU A 135 15.15 7.86 19.34
N ARG A 136 15.17 7.00 18.31
CA ARG A 136 14.71 7.40 16.96
C ARG A 136 13.23 7.75 16.94
N ARG A 137 12.40 7.01 17.68
CA ARG A 137 10.97 7.30 17.83
C ARG A 137 10.75 8.66 18.48
N ALA A 138 11.46 8.96 19.57
CA ALA A 138 11.37 10.23 20.26
C ALA A 138 11.79 11.41 19.37
N LEU A 139 12.91 11.30 18.68
CA LEU A 139 13.40 12.32 17.74
C LEU A 139 12.42 12.54 16.56
N TYR A 140 11.90 11.45 15.99
CA TYR A 140 10.94 11.54 14.90
C TYR A 140 9.63 12.21 15.34
N ARG A 141 9.16 11.89 16.55
CA ARG A 141 7.98 12.51 17.15
C ARG A 141 8.18 14.02 17.39
N ALA A 142 9.34 14.42 17.90
CA ALA A 142 9.68 15.82 18.11
C ALA A 142 9.80 16.61 16.80
N ALA A 143 10.28 15.99 15.72
CA ALA A 143 10.41 16.61 14.41
C ALA A 143 9.08 16.72 13.63
N MET A 144 8.08 15.90 13.96
CA MET A 144 6.85 15.76 13.16
C MET A 144 6.09 17.09 12.94
N PRO A 145 5.92 17.99 13.91
CA PRO A 145 5.26 19.27 13.69
C PRO A 145 5.94 20.10 12.58
N LEU A 146 7.28 20.07 12.52
CA LEU A 146 8.06 20.79 11.50
C LEU A 146 7.93 20.12 10.12
N LEU A 147 7.73 18.82 10.08
CA LEU A 147 7.57 18.04 8.84
C LEU A 147 6.16 18.11 8.24
N LYS A 148 5.16 18.54 9.02
CA LYS A 148 3.74 18.57 8.62
C LYS A 148 3.54 19.28 7.28
N GLY A 149 4.13 20.45 7.08
CA GLY A 149 4.02 21.21 5.83
C GLY A 149 4.62 20.48 4.63
N ALA A 150 5.79 19.86 4.81
CA ALA A 150 6.43 19.07 3.77
C ALA A 150 5.61 17.81 3.42
N ILE A 151 5.02 17.16 4.43
CA ILE A 151 4.14 16.00 4.23
C ILE A 151 2.89 16.41 3.45
N ARG A 152 2.24 17.53 3.80
CA ARG A 152 1.09 18.06 3.05
C ARG A 152 1.44 18.29 1.60
N LYS A 153 2.56 18.97 1.32
CA LYS A 153 3.04 19.23 -0.04
C LYS A 153 3.34 17.93 -0.81
N ALA A 154 4.05 16.98 -0.20
CA ALA A 154 4.41 15.71 -0.82
C ALA A 154 3.20 14.79 -1.13
N ASN A 155 2.08 14.99 -0.45
CA ASN A 155 0.83 14.25 -0.65
C ASN A 155 -0.24 15.08 -1.38
N GLU A 156 0.13 16.20 -1.99
CA GLU A 156 -0.76 17.07 -2.77
C GLU A 156 -1.96 17.63 -1.97
N ILE A 157 -1.83 17.71 -0.66
CA ILE A 157 -2.82 18.31 0.25
C ILE A 157 -2.59 19.83 0.26
N THR A 158 -2.79 20.49 -0.88
CA THR A 158 -2.49 21.91 -1.05
C THR A 158 -3.60 22.81 -0.51
N ASP A 159 -4.83 22.42 -0.75
CA ASP A 159 -6.03 23.16 -0.36
C ASP A 159 -7.28 22.25 -0.26
N ALA A 160 -8.39 22.79 0.19
CA ALA A 160 -9.65 22.06 0.30
C ALA A 160 -10.18 21.56 -1.05
N ARG A 161 -9.86 22.23 -2.17
CA ARG A 161 -10.30 21.81 -3.51
C ARG A 161 -9.53 20.55 -3.95
N ALA A 162 -8.24 20.45 -3.63
CA ALA A 162 -7.44 19.26 -3.91
C ALA A 162 -8.01 18.04 -3.19
N ILE A 163 -8.33 18.18 -1.90
CA ILE A 163 -8.96 17.09 -1.12
C ILE A 163 -10.33 16.72 -1.68
N LYS A 164 -11.15 17.71 -2.06
CA LYS A 164 -12.47 17.45 -2.66
C LYS A 164 -12.37 16.72 -4.00
N ARG A 165 -11.34 17.01 -4.83
CA ARG A 165 -11.05 16.24 -6.06
C ARG A 165 -10.64 14.80 -5.73
N ALA A 166 -9.76 14.61 -4.76
CA ALA A 166 -9.35 13.28 -4.31
C ALA A 166 -10.54 12.45 -3.81
N GLN A 167 -11.42 13.04 -2.98
CA GLN A 167 -12.64 12.38 -2.49
C GLN A 167 -13.56 11.96 -3.64
N LYS A 168 -13.79 12.83 -4.62
CA LYS A 168 -14.60 12.49 -5.81
C LYS A 168 -13.97 11.34 -6.63
N ALA A 169 -12.65 11.34 -6.78
CA ALA A 169 -11.96 10.24 -7.46
C ALA A 169 -12.15 8.92 -6.72
N ILE A 170 -12.06 8.92 -5.38
CA ILE A 170 -12.34 7.73 -4.56
C ILE A 170 -13.78 7.28 -4.73
N GLU A 171 -14.77 8.18 -4.61
CA GLU A 171 -16.20 7.87 -4.77
C GLU A 171 -16.49 7.21 -6.12
N ALA A 172 -16.02 7.79 -7.23
CA ALA A 172 -16.22 7.26 -8.57
C ALA A 172 -15.60 5.86 -8.75
N ASN A 173 -14.42 5.62 -8.15
CA ASN A 173 -13.75 4.33 -8.25
C ASN A 173 -14.36 3.27 -7.34
N MET A 174 -14.85 3.64 -6.15
CA MET A 174 -15.60 2.73 -5.29
C MET A 174 -16.89 2.24 -5.98
N GLU A 175 -17.63 3.13 -6.63
CA GLU A 175 -18.80 2.77 -7.44
C GLU A 175 -18.43 1.86 -8.63
N SER A 176 -17.28 2.11 -9.26
CA SER A 176 -16.81 1.28 -10.38
C SER A 176 -16.45 -0.13 -9.93
N ILE A 177 -15.75 -0.29 -8.80
CA ILE A 177 -15.48 -1.61 -8.22
C ILE A 177 -16.78 -2.37 -7.97
N ALA A 178 -17.76 -1.74 -7.31
CA ALA A 178 -19.03 -2.39 -6.99
C ALA A 178 -19.76 -2.92 -8.25
N ARG A 179 -19.66 -2.20 -9.37
CA ARG A 179 -20.24 -2.64 -10.66
C ARG A 179 -19.43 -3.74 -11.32
N LEU A 180 -18.11 -3.58 -11.41
CA LEU A 180 -17.22 -4.52 -12.13
C LEU A 180 -17.19 -5.89 -11.46
N THR A 181 -17.17 -5.91 -10.13
CA THR A 181 -17.03 -7.15 -9.36
C THR A 181 -18.36 -7.91 -9.15
N PHE A 182 -19.49 -7.35 -9.60
CA PHE A 182 -20.81 -7.93 -9.36
C PHE A 182 -20.98 -9.36 -9.92
N ARG A 183 -20.39 -9.66 -11.08
CA ARG A 183 -20.58 -10.95 -11.77
C ARG A 183 -19.60 -12.03 -11.28
N THR A 184 -18.32 -11.72 -11.24
CA THR A 184 -17.25 -12.69 -10.98
C THR A 184 -16.64 -12.56 -9.59
N GLY A 185 -16.85 -11.43 -8.95
CA GLY A 185 -16.18 -11.07 -7.70
C GLY A 185 -14.79 -10.44 -7.91
N TYR A 186 -14.30 -10.36 -9.17
CA TYR A 186 -13.00 -9.85 -9.54
C TYR A 186 -13.09 -8.71 -10.57
N LEU A 187 -12.05 -7.86 -10.63
CA LEU A 187 -12.00 -6.68 -11.50
C LEU A 187 -11.70 -7.03 -12.95
N ALA A 188 -10.93 -8.11 -13.18
CA ALA A 188 -10.60 -8.59 -14.51
C ALA A 188 -10.70 -10.12 -14.53
N GLY A 189 -11.40 -10.67 -15.55
CA GLY A 189 -11.59 -12.10 -15.69
C GLY A 189 -12.42 -12.74 -14.56
N ALA A 190 -12.16 -14.04 -14.29
CA ALA A 190 -12.89 -14.84 -13.33
C ALA A 190 -12.06 -15.27 -12.10
N ALA A 191 -10.83 -14.76 -11.95
CA ALA A 191 -9.91 -15.11 -10.87
C ALA A 191 -9.18 -13.87 -10.33
N PHE A 192 -8.62 -14.02 -9.13
CA PHE A 192 -7.79 -12.98 -8.52
C PHE A 192 -6.57 -12.65 -9.39
N SER A 193 -6.33 -11.36 -9.60
CA SER A 193 -5.27 -10.87 -10.48
C SER A 193 -4.55 -9.64 -9.92
N VAL A 194 -3.58 -9.14 -10.66
CA VAL A 194 -2.85 -7.90 -10.35
C VAL A 194 -3.79 -6.69 -10.26
N ALA A 195 -4.93 -6.71 -10.96
CA ALA A 195 -5.95 -5.67 -10.85
C ALA A 195 -6.54 -5.60 -9.44
N ASP A 196 -6.98 -6.75 -8.92
CA ASP A 196 -7.59 -6.88 -7.60
C ASP A 196 -6.58 -6.57 -6.49
N LEU A 197 -5.37 -7.14 -6.60
CA LEU A 197 -4.27 -6.89 -5.68
C LEU A 197 -3.95 -5.40 -5.59
N THR A 198 -3.82 -4.74 -6.75
CA THR A 198 -3.49 -3.31 -6.80
C THR A 198 -4.63 -2.47 -6.24
N ALA A 199 -5.87 -2.70 -6.66
CA ALA A 199 -7.02 -1.94 -6.20
C ALA A 199 -7.22 -2.06 -4.69
N ALA A 200 -7.14 -3.29 -4.15
CA ALA A 200 -7.27 -3.52 -2.71
C ALA A 200 -6.12 -2.88 -1.92
N SER A 201 -4.88 -2.97 -2.41
CA SER A 201 -3.73 -2.32 -1.79
C SER A 201 -3.85 -0.79 -1.80
N MET A 202 -4.24 -0.19 -2.93
CA MET A 202 -4.36 1.27 -3.06
C MET A 202 -5.46 1.85 -2.17
N LEU A 203 -6.53 1.11 -1.92
CA LEU A 203 -7.62 1.52 -1.03
C LEU A 203 -7.39 1.20 0.45
N ALA A 204 -6.41 0.36 0.79
CA ALA A 204 -6.13 -0.04 2.16
C ALA A 204 -5.94 1.13 3.16
N PRO A 205 -5.36 2.29 2.79
CA PRO A 205 -5.29 3.45 3.69
C PRO A 205 -6.65 3.97 4.17
N LEU A 206 -7.72 3.76 3.39
CA LEU A 206 -9.07 4.21 3.70
C LEU A 206 -9.91 3.11 4.36
N ILE A 207 -9.60 1.84 4.10
CA ILE A 207 -10.38 0.69 4.56
C ILE A 207 -9.85 0.12 5.88
N ASP A 208 -8.55 0.27 6.17
CA ASP A 208 -7.89 -0.30 7.35
C ASP A 208 -8.16 -1.81 7.48
N PRO A 209 -7.73 -2.64 6.51
CA PRO A 209 -7.99 -4.07 6.54
C PRO A 209 -7.36 -4.71 7.78
N PRO A 210 -7.96 -5.77 8.36
CA PRO A 210 -7.47 -6.42 9.59
C PRO A 210 -6.25 -7.31 9.33
N HIS A 211 -5.30 -6.81 8.53
CA HIS A 211 -4.06 -7.50 8.22
C HIS A 211 -2.89 -6.86 9.00
N PRO A 212 -1.98 -7.65 9.60
CA PRO A 212 -0.88 -7.13 10.44
C PRO A 212 -0.01 -6.05 9.78
N ASP A 213 0.12 -6.11 8.45
CA ASP A 213 0.93 -5.16 7.67
C ASP A 213 0.24 -3.80 7.45
N MET A 214 -1.10 -3.74 7.55
CA MET A 214 -1.87 -2.54 7.20
C MET A 214 -2.77 -2.01 8.31
N ARG A 215 -3.13 -2.85 9.30
CA ARG A 215 -3.95 -2.42 10.43
C ARG A 215 -3.27 -1.30 11.21
N LYS A 216 -3.94 -0.16 11.28
CA LYS A 216 -3.41 1.03 11.95
C LYS A 216 -3.47 0.92 13.46
N PRO A 217 -2.56 1.62 14.18
CA PRO A 217 -2.63 1.73 15.64
C PRO A 217 -3.97 2.29 16.11
N GLN A 218 -4.40 1.84 17.29
CA GLN A 218 -5.63 2.31 17.92
C GLN A 218 -5.28 3.12 19.20
N PRO A 219 -6.13 4.08 19.59
CA PRO A 219 -7.27 4.60 18.84
C PRO A 219 -6.84 5.45 17.61
N MET A 220 -7.64 5.40 16.54
CA MET A 220 -7.43 6.30 15.42
C MET A 220 -7.94 7.71 15.74
N PRO A 221 -7.34 8.77 15.12
CA PRO A 221 -7.92 10.12 15.15
C PRO A 221 -9.39 10.11 14.68
N PRO A 222 -10.29 10.89 15.30
CA PRO A 222 -11.74 10.82 15.00
C PRO A 222 -12.08 10.95 13.51
N ARG A 223 -11.49 11.94 12.82
CA ARG A 223 -11.70 12.14 11.37
C ARG A 223 -11.26 10.94 10.53
N LEU A 224 -10.16 10.27 10.92
CA LEU A 224 -9.69 9.06 10.23
C LEU A 224 -10.61 7.88 10.52
N ALA A 225 -11.10 7.74 11.75
CA ALA A 225 -12.04 6.69 12.13
C ALA A 225 -13.36 6.81 11.35
N GLU A 226 -13.95 8.00 11.28
CA GLU A 226 -15.15 8.30 10.52
C GLU A 226 -14.97 8.01 9.01
N LEU A 227 -13.85 8.45 8.44
CA LEU A 227 -13.51 8.20 7.03
C LEU A 227 -13.38 6.70 6.76
N THR A 228 -12.70 5.97 7.64
CA THR A 228 -12.52 4.53 7.54
C THR A 228 -13.86 3.80 7.66
N GLN A 229 -14.70 4.16 8.61
CA GLN A 229 -16.03 3.56 8.77
C GLN A 229 -16.88 3.76 7.51
N LYS A 230 -16.97 5.01 7.00
CA LYS A 230 -17.69 5.33 5.76
C LYS A 230 -17.34 4.38 4.62
N TRP A 231 -16.04 4.19 4.38
CA TRP A 231 -15.58 3.38 3.25
C TRP A 231 -15.65 1.88 3.49
N ARG A 232 -15.52 1.42 4.73
CA ARG A 232 -15.72 -0.01 5.07
C ARG A 232 -17.15 -0.48 4.84
N GLU A 233 -18.13 0.38 5.07
CA GLU A 233 -19.56 0.08 4.89
C GLU A 233 -19.97 0.07 3.41
N HIS A 234 -19.23 0.74 2.55
CA HIS A 234 -19.48 0.75 1.11
C HIS A 234 -19.30 -0.65 0.49
N PRO A 235 -20.10 -1.06 -0.54
CA PRO A 235 -19.94 -2.37 -1.19
C PRO A 235 -18.52 -2.67 -1.65
N ALA A 236 -17.83 -1.70 -2.27
CA ALA A 236 -16.43 -1.85 -2.66
C ALA A 236 -15.48 -1.98 -1.46
N GLY A 237 -15.77 -1.36 -0.32
CA GLY A 237 -14.99 -1.53 0.91
C GLY A 237 -15.13 -2.96 1.45
N LYS A 238 -16.32 -3.52 1.42
CA LYS A 238 -16.57 -4.94 1.76
C LYS A 238 -15.83 -5.87 0.80
N TRP A 239 -15.81 -5.51 -0.50
CA TRP A 239 -15.02 -6.25 -1.49
C TRP A 239 -13.52 -6.20 -1.17
N VAL A 240 -12.95 -5.03 -0.84
CA VAL A 240 -11.54 -4.92 -0.41
C VAL A 240 -11.25 -5.83 0.77
N LEU A 241 -12.11 -5.84 1.80
CA LEU A 241 -11.97 -6.72 2.97
C LEU A 241 -12.00 -8.20 2.57
N ALA A 242 -12.89 -8.59 1.66
CA ALA A 242 -12.97 -9.95 1.13
C ALA A 242 -11.71 -10.34 0.32
N MET A 243 -11.11 -9.41 -0.44
CA MET A 243 -9.84 -9.66 -1.14
C MET A 243 -8.70 -9.92 -0.13
N TYR A 244 -8.62 -9.11 0.93
CA TYR A 244 -7.65 -9.35 2.01
C TYR A 244 -7.86 -10.69 2.70
N GLU A 245 -9.09 -11.05 3.02
CA GLU A 245 -9.42 -12.31 3.69
C GLU A 245 -9.05 -13.53 2.84
N ARG A 246 -9.36 -13.49 1.55
CA ARG A 246 -9.23 -14.65 0.66
C ARG A 246 -7.84 -14.81 0.06
N HIS A 247 -7.17 -13.71 -0.24
CA HIS A 247 -6.00 -13.69 -1.12
C HIS A 247 -4.76 -13.04 -0.49
N ARG A 248 -4.87 -12.45 0.72
CA ARG A 248 -3.73 -11.84 1.40
C ARG A 248 -3.19 -12.77 2.48
N PRO A 249 -2.16 -13.60 2.21
CA PRO A 249 -1.64 -14.53 3.20
C PRO A 249 -1.08 -13.80 4.43
N ILE A 250 -1.37 -14.33 5.62
CA ILE A 250 -0.71 -13.94 6.87
C ILE A 250 0.52 -14.83 7.02
N VAL A 251 1.69 -14.29 6.71
CA VAL A 251 2.95 -15.01 6.85
C VAL A 251 3.59 -14.66 8.19
N ALA A 252 3.83 -15.69 9.02
CA ALA A 252 4.58 -15.52 10.27
C ALA A 252 6.03 -15.13 9.94
N ARG A 253 6.52 -14.04 10.55
CA ARG A 253 7.86 -13.53 10.34
C ARG A 253 8.63 -13.47 11.64
N PRO A 254 9.90 -13.93 11.69
CA PRO A 254 10.74 -13.74 12.84
C PRO A 254 10.92 -12.23 13.09
N GLY A 255 10.58 -11.75 14.30
CA GLY A 255 10.78 -10.36 14.70
C GLY A 255 9.64 -9.38 14.37
N ALA A 256 8.50 -9.81 13.85
CA ALA A 256 7.33 -8.97 13.74
C ALA A 256 6.75 -8.71 15.15
N VAL A 257 6.87 -7.48 15.65
CA VAL A 257 6.19 -7.06 16.87
C VAL A 257 4.69 -7.04 16.59
N SER A 258 3.94 -7.94 17.21
CA SER A 258 2.48 -7.90 17.18
C SER A 258 2.01 -6.58 17.79
N PRO A 259 1.13 -5.82 17.15
CA PRO A 259 0.50 -4.68 17.79
C PRO A 259 -0.43 -5.21 18.88
N SER A 260 -0.06 -4.98 20.14
CA SER A 260 -0.95 -5.13 21.29
C SER A 260 -2.04 -4.07 21.27
#